data_1a94c969a83d31f072549212ddfa63ea
#
_entry.id   1a94c969a83d31f072549212ddfa63ea
#
_cell.length_a   1.000
_cell.length_b   1.000
_cell.length_c   1.000
_cell.angle_alpha   90.00
_cell.angle_beta   90.00
_cell.angle_gamma   90.00
#
_symmetry.space_group_name_H-M   'P 1'
#
loop_
_entity.id
_entity.type
_entity.pdbx_description
1 polymer ?
#
loop_
_entity_poly.entity_id
_entity_poly.type
_entity_poly.pdbx_seq_one_letter_code
_entity_poly.pdbx_strand_id
1 'polypeptide(L)'
;SMMVSGIYEYSVRNFYITFIKAKKTDNEEDITFLEEEYNKEEENYQTSYTGKFKDKNVIFLQLEGTDNWLITKEDTPTLYNMMNNSINFTNHYSYYNGGGSTFNSEFAVNTGFITPLSYTQNAYTFNKNSFPYSLAKLLKNENYSVNAFHMNDGEYYSRATNYKNWGYDNYYGLKELGTYKDDAYTLDRELILNETFKEKMFSEEKFADYIITYSGHLPFTTEKGVCKKL
;
A
#
# COMPACT_ATOMS: atom_id res chain seq x y z
N SER A 1 23.52 -7.53 5.35
CA SER A 1 22.58 -8.55 5.84
C SER A 1 23.32 -9.55 6.74
N MET A 2 22.61 -10.24 7.60
CA MET A 2 23.17 -11.26 8.49
C MET A 2 23.94 -12.36 7.74
N MET A 3 23.53 -12.68 6.51
CA MET A 3 24.23 -13.64 5.64
C MET A 3 25.62 -13.17 5.17
N VAL A 4 25.83 -11.85 5.06
CA VAL A 4 27.09 -11.29 4.56
C VAL A 4 28.04 -10.95 5.69
N SER A 5 27.52 -10.41 6.78
CA SER A 5 28.34 -9.86 7.87
C SER A 5 28.45 -10.78 9.09
N GLY A 6 27.71 -11.88 9.13
CA GLY A 6 27.60 -12.73 10.31
C GLY A 6 26.76 -12.11 11.44
N ILE A 7 26.38 -12.95 12.41
CA ILE A 7 25.43 -12.56 13.46
C ILE A 7 25.97 -11.45 14.38
N TYR A 8 27.24 -11.43 14.69
CA TYR A 8 27.83 -10.44 15.60
C TYR A 8 27.88 -9.06 15.00
N GLU A 9 28.41 -8.93 13.79
CA GLU A 9 28.46 -7.64 13.08
C GLU A 9 27.05 -7.11 12.80
N TYR A 10 26.13 -7.96 12.38
CA TYR A 10 24.73 -7.62 12.19
C TYR A 10 24.10 -7.10 13.49
N SER A 11 24.31 -7.76 14.61
CA SER A 11 23.76 -7.37 15.91
C SER A 11 24.34 -6.05 16.41
N VAL A 12 25.65 -5.87 16.30
CA VAL A 12 26.33 -4.63 16.69
C VAL A 12 25.88 -3.47 15.81
N ARG A 13 25.78 -3.68 14.51
CA ARG A 13 25.29 -2.68 13.56
C ARG A 13 23.82 -2.30 13.84
N ASN A 14 22.97 -3.28 14.09
CA ASN A 14 21.57 -2.99 14.43
C ASN A 14 21.45 -2.24 15.75
N PHE A 15 22.20 -2.64 16.76
CA PHE A 15 22.24 -1.91 18.03
C PHE A 15 22.70 -0.46 17.82
N TYR A 16 23.76 -0.25 17.06
CA TYR A 16 24.27 1.09 16.76
C TYR A 16 23.25 1.93 16.00
N ILE A 17 22.63 1.38 14.94
CA ILE A 17 21.62 2.08 14.16
C ILE A 17 20.39 2.40 15.01
N THR A 18 19.91 1.43 15.79
CA THR A 18 18.66 1.57 16.54
C THR A 18 18.78 2.47 17.77
N PHE A 19 19.88 2.36 18.51
CA PHE A 19 20.00 3.01 19.82
C PHE A 19 20.96 4.21 19.86
N ILE A 20 21.87 4.29 18.91
CA ILE A 20 22.89 5.36 18.90
C ILE A 20 22.63 6.32 17.75
N LYS A 21 22.51 5.82 16.53
CA LYS A 21 22.33 6.66 15.33
C LYS A 21 20.93 7.25 15.24
N ALA A 22 19.89 6.49 15.60
CA ALA A 22 18.50 6.94 15.55
C ALA A 22 18.15 8.04 16.56
N LYS A 23 19.01 8.33 17.54
CA LYS A 23 18.81 9.40 18.51
C LYS A 23 19.19 10.80 18.02
N LYS A 24 19.63 10.95 16.77
CA LYS A 24 19.95 12.24 16.17
C LYS A 24 18.86 12.67 15.20
N THR A 25 17.67 12.92 15.69
CA THR A 25 16.54 13.18 14.78
C THR A 25 15.99 14.61 14.83
N ASP A 26 16.45 15.45 15.71
CA ASP A 26 16.03 16.86 15.71
C ASP A 26 17.24 17.73 15.33
N ASN A 27 17.65 17.65 14.07
CA ASN A 27 18.55 18.63 13.51
C ASN A 27 17.69 19.79 13.00
N GLU A 28 17.81 20.95 13.63
CA GLU A 28 17.08 22.16 13.23
C GLU A 28 17.32 22.52 11.76
N GLU A 29 18.53 22.23 11.25
CA GLU A 29 18.87 22.43 9.83
C GLU A 29 18.04 21.55 8.90
N ASP A 30 17.81 20.26 9.25
CA ASP A 30 16.98 19.35 8.45
C ASP A 30 15.51 19.78 8.50
N ILE A 31 15.02 20.25 9.64
CA ILE A 31 13.65 20.76 9.78
C ILE A 31 13.47 22.02 8.93
N THR A 32 14.39 22.98 9.04
CA THR A 32 14.36 24.21 8.23
C THR A 32 14.40 23.90 6.74
N PHE A 33 15.27 22.99 6.31
CA PHE A 33 15.35 22.54 4.92
C PHE A 33 14.04 21.94 4.43
N LEU A 34 13.41 21.05 5.23
CA LEU A 34 12.12 20.47 4.89
C LEU A 34 11.02 21.51 4.81
N GLU A 35 10.97 22.47 5.75
CA GLU A 35 10.00 23.55 5.73
C GLU A 35 10.19 24.46 4.50
N GLU A 36 11.42 24.76 4.12
CA GLU A 36 11.73 25.52 2.90
C GLU A 36 11.28 24.78 1.65
N GLU A 37 11.52 23.45 1.58
CA GLU A 37 11.11 22.63 0.42
C GLU A 37 9.58 22.52 0.33
N TYR A 38 8.89 22.31 1.45
CA TYR A 38 7.42 22.24 1.48
C TYR A 38 6.72 23.57 1.21
N ASN A 39 7.38 24.69 1.53
CA ASN A 39 6.82 26.03 1.30
C ASN A 39 7.17 26.59 -0.08
N LYS A 40 7.95 25.88 -0.89
CA LYS A 40 8.13 26.26 -2.30
C LYS A 40 6.79 26.18 -3.01
N GLU A 41 6.36 27.32 -3.55
CA GLU A 41 5.19 27.35 -4.43
C GLU A 41 5.51 26.49 -5.67
N GLU A 42 4.92 25.30 -5.71
CA GLU A 42 4.92 24.51 -6.95
C GLU A 42 4.00 25.20 -7.95
N GLU A 43 4.51 25.47 -9.15
CA GLU A 43 3.68 25.90 -10.26
C GLU A 43 2.58 24.85 -10.49
N ASN A 44 1.33 25.23 -10.24
CA ASN A 44 0.18 24.39 -10.51
C ASN A 44 -0.01 24.23 -12.02
N TYR A 45 0.63 23.21 -12.59
CA TYR A 45 0.48 22.89 -14.00
C TYR A 45 -0.94 22.38 -14.28
N GLN A 46 -1.72 23.18 -14.98
CA GLN A 46 -3.01 22.77 -15.48
C GLN A 46 -2.83 21.97 -16.77
N THR A 47 -3.45 20.81 -16.85
CA THR A 47 -3.47 19.97 -18.04
C THR A 47 -4.89 19.77 -18.54
N SER A 48 -5.07 19.19 -19.71
CA SER A 48 -6.40 18.81 -20.22
C SER A 48 -7.15 17.79 -19.36
N TYR A 49 -6.44 17.16 -18.40
CA TYR A 49 -7.01 16.20 -17.46
C TYR A 49 -7.34 16.82 -16.10
N THR A 50 -6.88 18.03 -15.82
CA THR A 50 -7.11 18.68 -14.53
C THR A 50 -8.61 18.83 -14.26
N GLY A 51 -9.07 18.32 -13.14
CA GLY A 51 -10.48 18.34 -12.73
C GLY A 51 -11.40 17.39 -13.50
N LYS A 52 -10.92 16.64 -14.50
CA LYS A 52 -11.76 15.76 -15.33
C LYS A 52 -12.51 14.69 -14.54
N PHE A 53 -11.93 14.23 -13.43
CA PHE A 53 -12.48 13.19 -12.55
C PHE A 53 -12.97 13.76 -11.21
N LYS A 54 -13.15 15.07 -11.12
CA LYS A 54 -13.68 15.70 -9.91
C LYS A 54 -15.02 15.06 -9.52
N ASP A 55 -15.19 14.81 -8.24
CA ASP A 55 -16.40 14.22 -7.63
C ASP A 55 -16.74 12.79 -8.12
N LYS A 56 -15.80 12.11 -8.75
CA LYS A 56 -15.96 10.69 -9.11
C LYS A 56 -15.51 9.79 -7.96
N ASN A 57 -16.21 8.67 -7.78
CA ASN A 57 -15.76 7.63 -6.89
C ASN A 57 -14.46 7.02 -7.38
N VAL A 58 -13.60 6.62 -6.42
CA VAL A 58 -12.25 6.13 -6.71
C VAL A 58 -12.08 4.74 -6.15
N ILE A 59 -11.52 3.83 -6.93
CA ILE A 59 -11.09 2.52 -6.47
C ILE A 59 -9.60 2.40 -6.79
N PHE A 60 -8.79 2.29 -5.75
CA PHE A 60 -7.39 1.93 -5.85
C PHE A 60 -7.26 0.42 -5.79
N LEU A 61 -6.83 -0.20 -6.85
CA LEU A 61 -6.63 -1.65 -6.92
C LEU A 61 -5.15 -1.97 -7.02
N GLN A 62 -4.56 -2.40 -5.89
CA GLN A 62 -3.18 -2.87 -5.84
C GLN A 62 -3.14 -4.36 -6.15
N LEU A 63 -2.57 -4.73 -7.29
CA LEU A 63 -2.44 -6.10 -7.74
C LEU A 63 -1.17 -6.74 -7.15
N GLU A 64 -1.33 -7.77 -6.32
CA GLU A 64 -0.24 -8.52 -5.73
C GLU A 64 0.48 -9.36 -6.79
N GLY A 65 1.83 -9.27 -6.81
CA GLY A 65 2.68 -10.11 -7.65
C GLY A 65 2.43 -10.00 -9.16
N THR A 66 1.87 -8.88 -9.62
CA THR A 66 1.50 -8.71 -11.03
C THR A 66 2.50 -7.83 -11.76
N ASP A 67 3.31 -8.43 -12.62
CA ASP A 67 4.17 -7.72 -13.54
C ASP A 67 3.43 -7.38 -14.85
N ASN A 68 3.85 -6.32 -15.53
CA ASN A 68 3.20 -5.84 -16.76
C ASN A 68 3.14 -6.89 -17.88
N TRP A 69 4.12 -7.80 -17.97
CA TRP A 69 4.15 -8.89 -18.98
C TRP A 69 3.07 -9.95 -18.77
N LEU A 70 2.47 -10.03 -17.58
CA LEU A 70 1.32 -10.90 -17.27
C LEU A 70 0.01 -10.36 -17.84
N ILE A 71 -0.03 -9.08 -18.24
CA ILE A 71 -1.26 -8.46 -18.76
C ILE A 71 -1.34 -8.72 -20.26
N THR A 72 -1.95 -9.84 -20.60
CA THR A 72 -2.14 -10.27 -21.98
C THR A 72 -3.61 -10.36 -22.35
N LYS A 73 -3.90 -10.35 -23.66
CA LYS A 73 -5.27 -10.50 -24.14
C LYS A 73 -5.82 -11.89 -23.86
N GLU A 74 -4.95 -12.88 -23.82
CA GLU A 74 -5.27 -14.30 -23.66
C GLU A 74 -5.50 -14.62 -22.18
N ASP A 75 -4.59 -14.20 -21.28
CA ASP A 75 -4.58 -14.64 -19.88
C ASP A 75 -5.36 -13.70 -18.97
N THR A 76 -5.31 -12.40 -19.26
CA THR A 76 -5.94 -11.36 -18.43
C THR A 76 -6.75 -10.37 -19.28
N PRO A 77 -7.76 -10.84 -20.05
CA PRO A 77 -8.46 -10.03 -21.04
C PRO A 77 -9.11 -8.77 -20.47
N THR A 78 -9.60 -8.81 -19.26
CA THR A 78 -10.21 -7.64 -18.60
C THR A 78 -9.17 -6.57 -18.29
N LEU A 79 -8.04 -6.93 -17.68
CA LEU A 79 -6.96 -5.98 -17.38
C LEU A 79 -6.35 -5.43 -18.66
N TYR A 80 -6.12 -6.30 -19.66
CA TYR A 80 -5.65 -5.88 -20.97
C TYR A 80 -6.56 -4.85 -21.62
N ASN A 81 -7.88 -5.08 -21.60
CA ASN A 81 -8.85 -4.15 -22.14
C ASN A 81 -8.88 -2.81 -21.35
N MET A 82 -8.84 -2.86 -20.03
CA MET A 82 -8.75 -1.68 -19.18
C MET A 82 -7.50 -0.85 -19.50
N MET A 83 -6.33 -1.49 -19.56
CA MET A 83 -5.06 -0.84 -19.89
C MET A 83 -5.09 -0.11 -21.23
N ASN A 84 -5.72 -0.71 -22.24
CA ASN A 84 -5.81 -0.12 -23.59
C ASN A 84 -6.90 0.95 -23.75
N ASN A 85 -7.84 1.05 -22.81
CA ASN A 85 -8.94 2.04 -22.83
C ASN A 85 -8.86 3.06 -21.67
N SER A 86 -7.69 3.25 -21.10
CA SER A 86 -7.45 4.14 -19.97
C SER A 86 -6.19 5.00 -20.17
N ILE A 87 -5.89 5.84 -19.20
CA ILE A 87 -4.58 6.49 -19.11
C ILE A 87 -3.59 5.45 -18.62
N ASN A 88 -2.67 5.02 -19.49
CA ASN A 88 -1.65 4.04 -19.18
C ASN A 88 -0.28 4.73 -19.04
N PHE A 89 0.32 4.61 -17.86
CA PHE A 89 1.64 5.13 -17.56
C PHE A 89 2.72 4.12 -17.97
N THR A 90 3.17 4.17 -19.21
CA THR A 90 4.09 3.17 -19.79
C THR A 90 5.49 3.15 -19.18
N ASN A 91 5.90 4.20 -18.50
CA ASN A 91 7.20 4.35 -17.82
C ASN A 91 7.03 4.39 -16.30
N HIS A 92 6.03 3.73 -15.76
CA HIS A 92 5.83 3.58 -14.33
C HIS A 92 6.57 2.35 -13.80
N TYR A 93 7.35 2.54 -12.75
CA TYR A 93 8.12 1.48 -12.08
C TYR A 93 7.81 1.50 -10.60
N SER A 94 7.45 0.36 -10.03
CA SER A 94 7.29 0.25 -8.58
C SER A 94 8.65 0.25 -7.89
N TYR A 95 8.74 0.97 -6.77
CA TYR A 95 9.94 1.02 -5.96
C TYR A 95 10.06 -0.24 -5.10
N TYR A 96 11.19 -0.91 -5.17
CA TYR A 96 11.50 -2.08 -4.36
C TYR A 96 12.68 -1.82 -3.43
N ASN A 97 12.45 -1.94 -2.12
CA ASN A 97 13.47 -1.82 -1.09
C ASN A 97 13.53 -3.06 -0.18
N GLY A 98 13.85 -4.23 -0.73
CA GLY A 98 14.02 -5.45 0.07
C GLY A 98 12.72 -5.98 0.68
N GLY A 99 12.79 -6.55 1.89
CA GLY A 99 11.64 -7.24 2.50
C GLY A 99 10.38 -6.42 2.68
N GLY A 100 9.21 -7.06 2.49
CA GLY A 100 7.90 -6.44 2.71
C GLY A 100 7.42 -5.53 1.59
N SER A 101 7.72 -5.88 0.37
CA SER A 101 7.45 -5.08 -0.84
C SER A 101 5.99 -4.68 -0.98
N THR A 102 5.04 -5.55 -0.68
CA THR A 102 3.60 -5.22 -0.73
C THR A 102 3.29 -4.00 0.12
N PHE A 103 3.70 -4.02 1.40
CA PHE A 103 3.42 -2.90 2.31
C PHE A 103 4.20 -1.63 1.94
N ASN A 104 5.41 -1.75 1.40
CA ASN A 104 6.16 -0.58 0.94
C ASN A 104 5.46 0.11 -0.25
N SER A 105 4.79 -0.64 -1.11
CA SER A 105 3.94 -0.08 -2.17
C SER A 105 2.69 0.59 -1.61
N GLU A 106 2.01 -0.04 -0.63
CA GLU A 106 0.88 0.57 0.10
C GLU A 106 1.30 1.90 0.74
N PHE A 107 2.46 1.91 1.42
CA PHE A 107 3.01 3.09 2.07
C PHE A 107 3.27 4.22 1.06
N ALA A 108 3.93 3.91 -0.06
CA ALA A 108 4.25 4.90 -1.07
C ALA A 108 3.01 5.56 -1.67
N VAL A 109 2.00 4.78 -2.02
CA VAL A 109 0.74 5.30 -2.59
C VAL A 109 -0.02 6.15 -1.57
N ASN A 110 -0.08 5.70 -0.32
CA ASN A 110 -0.91 6.36 0.70
C ASN A 110 -0.27 7.58 1.32
N THR A 111 1.05 7.66 1.34
CA THR A 111 1.77 8.75 2.04
C THR A 111 2.55 9.67 1.12
N GLY A 112 2.82 9.25 -0.13
CA GLY A 112 3.71 9.96 -1.06
C GLY A 112 5.21 9.75 -0.76
N PHE A 113 5.56 8.97 0.26
CA PHE A 113 6.93 8.70 0.63
C PHE A 113 7.37 7.30 0.24
N ILE A 114 8.64 7.15 -0.14
CA ILE A 114 9.28 5.85 -0.30
C ILE A 114 10.12 5.51 0.92
N THR A 115 10.24 4.23 1.24
CA THR A 115 11.10 3.78 2.33
C THR A 115 12.57 4.09 2.00
N PRO A 116 13.31 4.81 2.86
CA PRO A 116 14.70 5.17 2.57
C PRO A 116 15.58 3.94 2.30
N LEU A 117 16.48 4.03 1.33
CA LEU A 117 17.42 2.93 0.98
C LEU A 117 18.30 2.50 2.17
N SER A 118 18.62 3.44 3.05
CA SER A 118 19.39 3.16 4.27
C SER A 118 18.59 2.47 5.36
N TYR A 119 17.26 2.40 5.20
CA TYR A 119 16.38 1.79 6.19
C TYR A 119 16.26 0.28 5.92
N THR A 120 16.63 -0.52 6.89
CA THR A 120 16.68 -1.99 6.74
C THR A 120 15.38 -2.69 7.08
N GLN A 121 14.41 -1.95 7.61
CA GLN A 121 13.10 -2.46 7.99
C GLN A 121 12.04 -2.02 6.97
N ASN A 122 10.92 -2.72 6.99
CA ASN A 122 9.76 -2.39 6.19
C ASN A 122 9.04 -1.15 6.73
N ALA A 123 8.38 -0.39 5.86
CA ALA A 123 7.63 0.82 6.21
C ALA A 123 6.49 0.60 7.22
N TYR A 124 6.04 -0.63 7.47
CA TYR A 124 5.01 -0.89 8.49
C TYR A 124 5.41 -0.44 9.89
N THR A 125 6.71 -0.30 10.16
CA THR A 125 7.24 0.18 11.43
C THR A 125 6.97 1.66 11.68
N PHE A 126 6.56 2.42 10.66
CA PHE A 126 6.13 3.82 10.79
C PHE A 126 4.71 3.98 11.33
N ASN A 127 4.15 2.93 11.91
CA ASN A 127 2.78 2.91 12.46
C ASN A 127 2.52 3.86 13.63
N LYS A 128 3.55 4.56 14.11
CA LYS A 128 3.45 5.61 15.13
C LYS A 128 3.62 7.02 14.56
N ASN A 129 3.97 7.13 13.28
CA ASN A 129 4.21 8.41 12.64
C ASN A 129 2.88 9.04 12.20
N SER A 130 2.87 10.37 12.17
CA SER A 130 1.75 11.12 11.61
C SER A 130 1.99 11.42 10.13
N PHE A 131 0.93 11.31 9.32
CA PHE A 131 0.95 11.61 7.89
C PHE A 131 -0.22 12.57 7.59
N PRO A 132 -0.04 13.88 7.82
CA PRO A 132 -1.14 14.86 7.69
C PRO A 132 -1.66 14.99 6.25
N TYR A 133 -0.81 14.76 5.26
CA TYR A 133 -1.13 14.84 3.84
C TYR A 133 -1.26 13.46 3.16
N SER A 134 -1.60 12.43 3.94
CA SER A 134 -1.88 11.12 3.37
C SER A 134 -3.10 11.16 2.44
N LEU A 135 -3.10 10.30 1.44
CA LEU A 135 -4.16 10.22 0.43
C LEU A 135 -5.57 10.16 1.04
N ALA A 136 -5.77 9.31 2.04
CA ALA A 136 -7.07 9.18 2.70
C ALA A 136 -7.52 10.48 3.39
N LYS A 137 -6.61 11.20 4.07
CA LYS A 137 -6.94 12.48 4.72
C LYS A 137 -7.29 13.56 3.70
N LEU A 138 -6.57 13.63 2.58
CA LEU A 138 -6.89 14.56 1.51
C LEU A 138 -8.26 14.28 0.91
N LEU A 139 -8.59 13.01 0.66
CA LEU A 139 -9.90 12.61 0.15
C LEU A 139 -11.02 12.88 1.17
N LYS A 140 -10.78 12.64 2.45
CA LYS A 140 -11.76 12.98 3.51
C LYS A 140 -12.05 14.47 3.61
N ASN A 141 -11.07 15.33 3.36
CA ASN A 141 -11.30 16.78 3.29
C ASN A 141 -12.24 17.16 2.15
N GLU A 142 -12.34 16.31 1.13
CA GLU A 142 -13.29 16.44 0.01
C GLU A 142 -14.58 15.61 0.23
N ASN A 143 -14.86 15.21 1.47
CA ASN A 143 -16.03 14.45 1.91
C ASN A 143 -16.16 13.04 1.31
N TYR A 144 -15.05 12.37 1.02
CA TYR A 144 -15.06 10.95 0.68
C TYR A 144 -15.10 10.08 1.95
N SER A 145 -15.88 9.01 1.93
CA SER A 145 -15.65 7.84 2.78
C SER A 145 -14.48 7.05 2.25
N VAL A 146 -13.59 6.58 3.11
CA VAL A 146 -12.35 5.92 2.67
C VAL A 146 -12.15 4.62 3.44
N ASN A 147 -12.26 3.49 2.75
CA ASN A 147 -12.07 2.17 3.35
C ASN A 147 -10.96 1.38 2.64
N ALA A 148 -10.37 0.43 3.35
CA ALA A 148 -9.40 -0.48 2.79
C ALA A 148 -9.83 -1.94 2.99
N PHE A 149 -9.54 -2.79 1.98
CA PHE A 149 -9.95 -4.19 1.96
C PHE A 149 -8.77 -5.09 1.55
N HIS A 150 -8.55 -6.14 2.33
CA HIS A 150 -7.52 -7.12 2.00
C HIS A 150 -7.79 -8.47 2.66
N MET A 151 -7.64 -9.55 1.92
CA MET A 151 -7.81 -10.91 2.42
C MET A 151 -6.59 -11.38 3.24
N ASN A 152 -6.14 -10.54 4.18
CA ASN A 152 -5.10 -10.84 5.14
C ASN A 152 -5.42 -10.19 6.49
N ASP A 153 -4.74 -10.65 7.55
CA ASP A 153 -4.94 -10.12 8.90
C ASP A 153 -4.47 -8.66 9.01
N GLY A 154 -5.25 -7.84 9.70
CA GLY A 154 -4.90 -6.44 9.97
C GLY A 154 -3.69 -6.25 10.89
N GLU A 155 -3.35 -7.27 11.68
CA GLU A 155 -2.14 -7.29 12.51
C GLU A 155 -0.86 -7.49 11.64
N TYR A 156 -0.99 -8.20 10.52
CA TYR A 156 0.14 -8.40 9.62
C TYR A 156 0.57 -7.08 9.00
N TYR A 157 1.85 -6.74 9.14
CA TYR A 157 2.41 -5.41 8.83
C TYR A 157 1.74 -4.25 9.60
N SER A 158 1.09 -4.55 10.73
CA SER A 158 0.34 -3.52 11.47
C SER A 158 -0.60 -2.71 10.56
N ARG A 159 -1.21 -3.35 9.57
CA ARG A 159 -2.04 -2.66 8.56
C ARG A 159 -3.18 -1.88 9.18
N ALA A 160 -3.96 -2.50 10.05
CA ALA A 160 -5.08 -1.83 10.71
C ALA A 160 -4.65 -0.52 11.40
N THR A 161 -3.48 -0.53 12.07
CA THR A 161 -2.93 0.66 12.73
C THR A 161 -2.43 1.70 11.73
N ASN A 162 -1.69 1.28 10.70
CA ASN A 162 -1.15 2.17 9.68
C ASN A 162 -2.28 2.86 8.88
N TYR A 163 -3.26 2.10 8.41
CA TYR A 163 -4.39 2.64 7.67
C TYR A 163 -5.22 3.63 8.49
N LYS A 164 -5.44 3.33 9.78
CA LYS A 164 -6.05 4.28 10.71
C LYS A 164 -5.24 5.58 10.84
N ASN A 165 -3.93 5.49 10.94
CA ASN A 165 -3.04 6.67 11.04
C ASN A 165 -3.02 7.48 9.74
N TRP A 166 -3.18 6.82 8.59
CA TRP A 166 -3.31 7.47 7.28
C TRP A 166 -4.70 8.11 7.08
N GLY A 167 -5.67 7.85 7.98
CA GLY A 167 -6.97 8.49 7.97
C GLY A 167 -8.10 7.67 7.36
N TYR A 168 -7.89 6.39 7.05
CA TYR A 168 -8.95 5.50 6.63
C TYR A 168 -10.03 5.36 7.70
N ASP A 169 -11.27 5.30 7.29
CA ASP A 169 -12.40 5.07 8.19
C ASP A 169 -12.34 3.64 8.74
N ASN A 170 -12.11 2.67 7.87
CA ASN A 170 -11.98 1.28 8.25
C ASN A 170 -10.91 0.53 7.43
N TYR A 171 -10.34 -0.49 8.05
CA TYR A 171 -9.59 -1.54 7.38
C TYR A 171 -10.32 -2.86 7.57
N TYR A 172 -10.79 -3.44 6.48
CA TYR A 172 -11.50 -4.71 6.45
C TYR A 172 -10.54 -5.85 6.06
N GLY A 173 -9.95 -6.50 7.08
CA GLY A 173 -9.15 -7.70 6.93
C GLY A 173 -9.98 -8.97 7.07
N LEU A 174 -9.30 -10.12 7.17
CA LEU A 174 -9.96 -11.44 7.30
C LEU A 174 -10.97 -11.49 8.44
N LYS A 175 -10.65 -10.87 9.57
CA LYS A 175 -11.51 -10.86 10.76
C LYS A 175 -12.77 -10.05 10.53
N GLU A 176 -12.63 -8.84 10.04
CA GLU A 176 -13.75 -7.92 9.78
C GLU A 176 -14.67 -8.42 8.65
N LEU A 177 -14.09 -9.14 7.68
CA LEU A 177 -14.83 -9.80 6.60
C LEU A 177 -15.48 -11.12 7.03
N GLY A 178 -15.26 -11.59 8.26
CA GLY A 178 -15.80 -12.86 8.75
C GLY A 178 -15.24 -14.10 8.05
N THR A 179 -14.05 -13.98 7.44
CA THR A 179 -13.42 -15.04 6.65
C THR A 179 -12.15 -15.59 7.31
N TYR A 180 -11.93 -15.27 8.57
CA TYR A 180 -10.78 -15.75 9.32
C TYR A 180 -10.78 -17.28 9.38
N LYS A 181 -9.74 -17.88 8.79
CA LYS A 181 -9.48 -19.32 8.77
C LYS A 181 -8.01 -19.55 9.11
N ASP A 182 -7.70 -20.71 9.66
CA ASP A 182 -6.31 -21.12 9.92
C ASP A 182 -5.47 -21.30 8.64
N ASP A 183 -6.12 -21.30 7.48
CA ASP A 183 -5.47 -21.40 6.17
C ASP A 183 -5.15 -20.01 5.61
N ALA A 184 -3.88 -19.71 5.52
CA ALA A 184 -3.33 -18.39 5.22
C ALA A 184 -3.58 -17.88 3.79
N TYR A 185 -4.06 -18.72 2.87
CA TYR A 185 -4.17 -18.33 1.45
C TYR A 185 -5.63 -18.26 1.02
N THR A 186 -6.15 -17.05 0.88
CA THR A 186 -7.53 -16.79 0.45
C THR A 186 -7.54 -16.22 -0.96
N LEU A 187 -8.43 -16.72 -1.83
CA LEU A 187 -8.53 -16.23 -3.21
C LEU A 187 -9.24 -14.87 -3.27
N ASP A 188 -8.82 -13.99 -4.17
CA ASP A 188 -9.46 -12.68 -4.37
C ASP A 188 -10.92 -12.79 -4.77
N ARG A 189 -11.32 -13.87 -5.45
CA ARG A 189 -12.74 -14.13 -5.73
C ARG A 189 -13.59 -14.29 -4.45
N GLU A 190 -13.00 -14.75 -3.34
CA GLU A 190 -13.69 -14.85 -2.05
C GLU A 190 -13.96 -13.45 -1.47
N LEU A 191 -13.06 -12.49 -1.68
CA LEU A 191 -13.29 -11.08 -1.34
C LEU A 191 -14.47 -10.51 -2.14
N ILE A 192 -14.44 -10.67 -3.45
CA ILE A 192 -15.49 -10.12 -4.34
C ILE A 192 -16.88 -10.74 -4.04
N LEU A 193 -16.92 -12.00 -3.60
CA LEU A 193 -18.16 -12.69 -3.25
C LEU A 193 -18.60 -12.45 -1.79
N ASN A 194 -17.77 -11.85 -0.96
CA ASN A 194 -18.05 -11.59 0.45
C ASN A 194 -19.15 -10.54 0.61
N GLU A 195 -20.18 -10.84 1.43
CA GLU A 195 -21.33 -9.95 1.62
C GLU A 195 -20.95 -8.66 2.36
N THR A 196 -20.06 -8.75 3.37
CA THR A 196 -19.56 -7.55 4.08
C THR A 196 -18.79 -6.64 3.14
N PHE A 197 -17.94 -7.20 2.26
CA PHE A 197 -17.24 -6.42 1.24
C PHE A 197 -18.22 -5.67 0.33
N LYS A 198 -19.24 -6.38 -0.21
CA LYS A 198 -20.25 -5.77 -1.09
C LYS A 198 -21.03 -4.66 -0.41
N GLU A 199 -21.42 -4.89 0.85
CA GLU A 199 -22.15 -3.90 1.65
C GLU A 199 -21.29 -2.66 1.92
N LYS A 200 -20.04 -2.84 2.33
CA LYS A 200 -19.18 -1.73 2.78
C LYS A 200 -18.53 -0.95 1.65
N MET A 201 -18.17 -1.59 0.54
CA MET A 201 -17.56 -0.94 -0.61
C MET A 201 -18.48 0.08 -1.29
N PHE A 202 -19.80 -0.14 -1.28
CA PHE A 202 -20.77 0.72 -1.95
C PHE A 202 -21.76 1.36 -0.99
N SER A 203 -21.41 1.47 0.30
CA SER A 203 -22.32 1.96 1.33
C SER A 203 -22.56 3.46 1.29
N GLU A 204 -21.62 4.22 0.73
CA GLU A 204 -21.66 5.67 0.66
C GLU A 204 -21.76 6.17 -0.78
N GLU A 205 -22.43 7.31 -0.96
CA GLU A 205 -22.57 7.92 -2.28
C GLU A 205 -21.23 8.38 -2.86
N LYS A 206 -20.33 8.91 -1.99
CA LYS A 206 -19.00 9.41 -2.37
C LYS A 206 -17.94 8.63 -1.61
N PHE A 207 -17.24 7.76 -2.30
CA PHE A 207 -16.24 6.88 -1.70
C PHE A 207 -14.93 6.82 -2.47
N ALA A 208 -13.86 6.50 -1.74
CA ALA A 208 -12.54 6.18 -2.29
C ALA A 208 -11.98 4.98 -1.53
N ASP A 209 -12.01 3.81 -2.14
CA ASP A 209 -11.65 2.56 -1.49
C ASP A 209 -10.33 1.99 -2.03
N TYR A 210 -9.55 1.38 -1.13
CA TYR A 210 -8.28 0.76 -1.43
C TYR A 210 -8.38 -0.75 -1.29
N ILE A 211 -8.18 -1.47 -2.38
CA ILE A 211 -8.28 -2.93 -2.43
C ILE A 211 -6.89 -3.50 -2.73
N ILE A 212 -6.43 -4.42 -1.88
CA ILE A 212 -5.19 -5.15 -2.07
C ILE A 212 -5.54 -6.60 -2.40
N THR A 213 -5.10 -7.07 -3.57
CA THR A 213 -5.30 -8.47 -3.95
C THR A 213 -4.33 -9.41 -3.22
N TYR A 214 -4.60 -10.70 -3.25
CA TYR A 214 -3.79 -11.71 -2.57
C TYR A 214 -3.46 -12.92 -3.44
N SER A 215 -4.24 -13.19 -4.47
CA SER A 215 -4.11 -14.40 -5.32
C SER A 215 -2.77 -14.48 -6.07
N GLY A 216 -2.11 -13.35 -6.29
CA GLY A 216 -0.78 -13.29 -6.90
C GLY A 216 0.38 -13.57 -5.92
N HIS A 217 0.10 -13.90 -4.64
CA HIS A 217 1.13 -14.11 -3.64
C HIS A 217 1.83 -15.46 -3.77
N LEU A 218 3.16 -15.45 -3.72
CA LEU A 218 3.96 -16.68 -3.67
C LEU A 218 3.67 -17.49 -2.37
N PRO A 219 3.96 -18.80 -2.28
CA PRO A 219 4.57 -19.66 -3.31
C PRO A 219 3.58 -20.14 -4.38
N PHE A 220 4.07 -20.31 -5.62
CA PHE A 220 3.28 -20.77 -6.76
C PHE A 220 3.45 -22.29 -6.95
N THR A 221 3.11 -23.08 -5.92
CA THR A 221 3.21 -24.54 -5.96
C THR A 221 1.84 -25.19 -5.73
N THR A 222 1.65 -26.40 -6.25
CA THR A 222 0.42 -27.18 -6.03
C THR A 222 0.26 -27.70 -4.60
N GLU A 223 1.35 -27.72 -3.82
CA GLU A 223 1.36 -28.18 -2.42
C GLU A 223 1.05 -27.05 -1.44
N LYS A 224 1.41 -25.81 -1.80
CA LYS A 224 1.27 -24.64 -0.92
C LYS A 224 0.85 -23.40 -1.70
N GLY A 225 0.24 -22.48 -0.97
CA GLY A 225 -0.15 -21.21 -1.54
C GLY A 225 -1.47 -21.23 -2.27
N VAL A 226 -1.70 -20.19 -3.04
CA VAL A 226 -2.95 -19.96 -3.78
C VAL A 226 -3.18 -21.05 -4.83
N CYS A 227 -2.12 -21.48 -5.51
CA CYS A 227 -2.23 -22.52 -6.57
C CYS A 227 -2.76 -23.85 -6.08
N LYS A 228 -2.66 -24.17 -4.79
CA LYS A 228 -3.31 -25.35 -4.19
C LYS A 228 -4.84 -25.31 -4.26
N LYS A 229 -5.41 -24.11 -4.37
CA LYS A 229 -6.86 -23.86 -4.34
C LYS A 229 -7.48 -23.66 -5.71
N LEU A 230 -6.65 -23.59 -6.74
CA LEU A 230 -7.07 -23.49 -8.14
C LEU A 230 -7.23 -24.86 -8.77
#